data_d550e04f914d4aca17ac47efda27f5f5
#
_entry.id   d550e04f914d4aca17ac47efda27f5f5
#
_cell.length_a   1.000
_cell.length_b   1.000
_cell.length_c   1.000
_cell.angle_alpha   90.00
_cell.angle_beta   90.00
_cell.angle_gamma   90.00
#
_symmetry.space_group_name_H-M   'P 1'
#
loop_
_entity.id
_entity.type
_entity.pdbx_description
1 polymer ?
#
loop_
_entity_poly.entity_id
_entity_poly.type
_entity_poly.pdbx_seq_one_letter_code
_entity_poly.pdbx_strand_id
1 'polypeptide(L)'
;MGNKVFKALTAVAAAAAAAWLLPKRKKEMAVRPVPAGESMSCIRERTGVNEDALCLYYYRPGRWTEKDAVFIAFHGFGRDGAEYCKALRKLAEERNMLIVCPELTERKYPGAEWYQEGGIMDADGHILSLIHI
;
A
#
# COMPACT_ATOMS: atom_id res chain seq x y z
N MET A 1 -16.98 -45.15 38.78
CA MET A 1 -17.17 -43.74 38.45
C MET A 1 -16.00 -43.08 37.70
N GLY A 2 -14.85 -43.74 37.54
CA GLY A 2 -13.63 -43.16 36.96
C GLY A 2 -13.56 -43.05 35.41
N ASN A 3 -14.38 -43.80 34.67
CA ASN A 3 -14.18 -44.00 33.24
C ASN A 3 -14.85 -42.92 32.36
N LYS A 4 -15.82 -42.16 32.86
CA LYS A 4 -16.51 -41.10 32.12
C LYS A 4 -15.76 -39.77 32.18
N VAL A 5 -15.07 -39.47 33.28
CA VAL A 5 -14.29 -38.25 33.47
C VAL A 5 -13.01 -38.28 32.62
N PHE A 6 -12.38 -39.47 32.52
CA PHE A 6 -11.16 -39.64 31.70
C PHE A 6 -11.43 -39.49 30.19
N LYS A 7 -12.58 -39.99 29.71
CA LYS A 7 -12.99 -39.82 28.30
C LYS A 7 -13.35 -38.36 27.96
N ALA A 8 -13.88 -37.61 28.90
CA ALA A 8 -14.18 -36.17 28.69
C ALA A 8 -12.91 -35.32 28.61
N LEU A 9 -11.92 -35.59 29.46
CA LEU A 9 -10.63 -34.89 29.47
C LEU A 9 -9.81 -35.14 28.19
N THR A 10 -9.81 -36.37 27.67
CA THR A 10 -9.12 -36.71 26.43
C THR A 10 -9.80 -36.10 25.20
N ALA A 11 -11.12 -35.97 25.18
CA ALA A 11 -11.86 -35.33 24.11
C ALA A 11 -11.62 -33.81 24.06
N VAL A 12 -11.52 -33.14 25.20
CA VAL A 12 -11.23 -31.71 25.31
C VAL A 12 -9.79 -31.41 24.86
N ALA A 13 -8.84 -32.25 25.26
CA ALA A 13 -7.44 -32.10 24.83
C ALA A 13 -7.24 -32.32 23.32
N ALA A 14 -7.96 -33.29 22.73
CA ALA A 14 -7.91 -33.54 21.29
C ALA A 14 -8.56 -32.41 20.49
N ALA A 15 -9.64 -31.81 20.98
CA ALA A 15 -10.29 -30.66 20.36
C ALA A 15 -9.40 -29.39 20.40
N ALA A 16 -8.69 -29.18 21.51
CA ALA A 16 -7.75 -28.08 21.66
C ALA A 16 -6.51 -28.23 20.71
N ALA A 17 -5.99 -29.46 20.58
CA ALA A 17 -4.87 -29.76 19.68
C ALA A 17 -5.29 -29.62 18.20
N ALA A 18 -6.51 -30.01 17.83
CA ALA A 18 -7.02 -29.87 16.47
C ALA A 18 -7.23 -28.38 16.07
N ALA A 19 -7.62 -27.52 17.02
CA ALA A 19 -7.76 -26.10 16.80
C ALA A 19 -6.40 -25.39 16.51
N TRP A 20 -5.29 -25.97 16.98
CA TRP A 20 -3.94 -25.47 16.73
C TRP A 20 -3.41 -25.86 15.32
N LEU A 21 -3.92 -26.95 14.77
CA LEU A 21 -3.52 -27.47 13.45
C LEU A 21 -4.30 -26.87 12.29
N LEU A 22 -5.39 -26.14 12.57
CA LEU A 22 -6.11 -25.41 11.52
C LEU A 22 -5.24 -24.23 11.05
N PRO A 23 -4.99 -24.12 9.74
CA PRO A 23 -4.28 -22.97 9.21
C PRO A 23 -5.05 -21.72 9.64
N LYS A 24 -4.40 -20.82 10.39
CA LYS A 24 -4.99 -19.52 10.72
C LYS A 24 -5.37 -18.86 9.40
N ARG A 25 -6.66 -18.80 9.09
CA ARG A 25 -7.15 -18.05 7.94
C ARG A 25 -6.52 -16.64 8.03
N LYS A 26 -5.63 -16.31 7.09
CA LYS A 26 -5.18 -14.94 6.90
C LYS A 26 -6.46 -14.13 6.80
N LYS A 27 -6.63 -13.17 7.71
CA LYS A 27 -7.75 -12.24 7.68
C LYS A 27 -7.63 -11.52 6.34
N GLU A 28 -8.43 -11.95 5.37
CA GLU A 28 -8.45 -11.32 4.06
C GLU A 28 -8.83 -9.88 4.29
N MET A 29 -7.90 -8.99 4.01
CA MET A 29 -8.10 -7.57 4.23
C MET A 29 -9.18 -7.15 3.23
N ALA A 30 -10.35 -6.73 3.72
CA ALA A 30 -11.43 -6.28 2.87
C ALA A 30 -10.89 -5.16 1.97
N VAL A 31 -10.74 -5.45 0.69
CA VAL A 31 -10.32 -4.47 -0.31
C VAL A 31 -11.48 -3.48 -0.46
N ARG A 32 -11.22 -2.23 -0.09
CA ARG A 32 -12.22 -1.17 -0.31
C ARG A 32 -12.17 -0.80 -1.79
N PRO A 33 -13.31 -0.75 -2.47
CA PRO A 33 -13.33 -0.33 -3.85
C PRO A 33 -12.87 1.13 -3.97
N VAL A 34 -12.05 1.41 -4.97
CA VAL A 34 -11.63 2.78 -5.30
C VAL A 34 -12.87 3.55 -5.78
N PRO A 35 -13.27 4.66 -5.13
CA PRO A 35 -14.42 5.44 -5.56
C PRO A 35 -14.20 6.08 -6.94
N ALA A 36 -15.28 6.30 -7.70
CA ALA A 36 -15.20 7.00 -8.97
C ALA A 36 -14.93 8.50 -8.75
N GLY A 37 -14.24 9.12 -9.72
CA GLY A 37 -13.84 10.52 -9.64
C GLY A 37 -12.51 10.71 -8.93
N GLU A 38 -12.28 11.95 -8.48
CA GLU A 38 -11.09 12.33 -7.72
C GLU A 38 -11.18 11.86 -6.28
N SER A 39 -10.09 11.33 -5.76
CA SER A 39 -10.01 10.92 -4.36
C SER A 39 -8.57 10.84 -3.87
N MET A 40 -8.41 10.71 -2.57
CA MET A 40 -7.11 10.58 -1.91
C MET A 40 -7.16 9.47 -0.87
N SER A 41 -6.06 8.75 -0.74
CA SER A 41 -5.85 7.77 0.34
C SER A 41 -4.42 7.87 0.82
N CYS A 42 -4.19 7.71 2.12
CA CYS A 42 -2.84 7.69 2.68
C CYS A 42 -2.53 6.29 3.22
N ILE A 43 -1.39 5.75 2.82
CA ILE A 43 -0.87 4.46 3.26
C ILE A 43 0.19 4.73 4.32
N ARG A 44 0.03 4.12 5.50
CA ARG A 44 1.08 4.14 6.54
C ARG A 44 1.96 2.91 6.36
N GLU A 45 3.23 3.15 6.15
CA GLU A 45 4.23 2.11 6.16
C GLU A 45 4.49 1.66 7.61
N ARG A 46 4.51 0.35 7.83
CA ARG A 46 4.69 -0.22 9.18
C ARG A 46 6.12 -0.69 9.45
N THR A 47 6.95 -0.76 8.42
CA THR A 47 8.28 -1.38 8.47
C THR A 47 9.39 -0.50 7.92
N GLY A 48 9.07 0.70 7.43
CA GLY A 48 10.03 1.64 6.86
C GLY A 48 10.69 2.55 7.89
N VAL A 49 11.77 3.18 7.48
CA VAL A 49 12.52 4.17 8.27
C VAL A 49 11.70 5.45 8.49
N ASN A 50 10.67 5.68 7.67
CA ASN A 50 9.79 6.83 7.70
C ASN A 50 8.40 6.44 8.18
N GLU A 51 8.02 6.92 9.37
CA GLU A 51 6.69 6.74 9.96
C GLU A 51 5.59 7.55 9.25
N ASP A 52 5.95 8.44 8.35
CA ASP A 52 5.04 9.30 7.61
C ASP A 52 4.22 8.53 6.58
N ALA A 53 2.93 8.84 6.54
CA ALA A 53 2.05 8.26 5.54
C ALA A 53 2.43 8.72 4.12
N LEU A 54 2.40 7.78 3.17
CA LEU A 54 2.44 8.10 1.74
C LEU A 54 1.03 8.39 1.28
N CYS A 55 0.75 9.61 0.82
CA CYS A 55 -0.53 9.97 0.25
C CYS A 55 -0.55 9.68 -1.26
N LEU A 56 -1.64 9.08 -1.71
CA LEU A 56 -1.91 8.75 -3.10
C LEU A 56 -3.11 9.55 -3.55
N TYR A 57 -2.93 10.43 -4.52
CA TYR A 57 -4.03 11.06 -5.23
C TYR A 57 -4.40 10.17 -6.41
N TYR A 58 -5.69 10.01 -6.68
CA TYR A 58 -6.12 9.20 -7.80
C TYR A 58 -7.40 9.73 -8.45
N TYR A 59 -7.52 9.41 -9.73
CA TYR A 59 -8.73 9.64 -10.51
C TYR A 59 -9.16 8.33 -11.16
N ARG A 60 -10.41 7.93 -10.88
CA ARG A 60 -11.03 6.74 -11.46
C ARG A 60 -12.17 7.14 -12.39
N PRO A 61 -12.10 6.84 -13.70
CA PRO A 61 -13.23 6.96 -14.60
C PRO A 61 -14.43 6.12 -14.15
N GLY A 62 -15.63 6.60 -14.40
CA GLY A 62 -16.85 5.87 -14.01
C GLY A 62 -16.98 4.49 -14.64
N ARG A 63 -16.43 4.30 -15.84
CA ARG A 63 -16.44 3.04 -16.60
C ARG A 63 -15.32 2.08 -16.23
N TRP A 64 -14.32 2.52 -15.48
CA TRP A 64 -13.15 1.73 -15.13
C TRP A 64 -13.53 0.52 -14.26
N THR A 65 -12.92 -0.64 -14.57
CA THR A 65 -13.06 -1.89 -13.82
C THR A 65 -11.67 -2.41 -13.43
N GLU A 66 -11.58 -3.37 -12.53
CA GLU A 66 -10.30 -3.97 -12.08
C GLU A 66 -9.53 -4.69 -13.21
N LYS A 67 -10.13 -4.84 -14.39
CA LYS A 67 -9.49 -5.43 -15.58
C LYS A 67 -8.85 -4.37 -16.47
N ASP A 68 -9.16 -3.10 -16.25
CA ASP A 68 -8.65 -1.99 -17.03
C ASP A 68 -7.29 -1.53 -16.49
N ALA A 69 -6.59 -0.73 -17.28
CA ALA A 69 -5.25 -0.29 -16.97
C ALA A 69 -5.20 0.64 -15.75
N VAL A 70 -4.08 0.58 -15.02
CA VAL A 70 -3.69 1.52 -13.99
C VAL A 70 -2.43 2.23 -14.45
N PHE A 71 -2.43 3.55 -14.38
CA PHE A 71 -1.29 4.40 -14.72
C PHE A 71 -0.79 5.13 -13.48
N ILE A 72 0.44 4.86 -13.07
CA ILE A 72 1.08 5.51 -11.93
C ILE A 72 1.96 6.62 -12.46
N ALA A 73 1.67 7.87 -12.07
CA ALA A 73 2.42 9.05 -12.47
C ALA A 73 3.13 9.67 -11.25
N PHE A 74 4.44 9.82 -11.35
CA PHE A 74 5.22 10.53 -10.36
C PHE A 74 5.34 12.01 -10.76
N HIS A 75 5.10 12.90 -9.80
CA HIS A 75 5.25 14.34 -9.99
C HIS A 75 6.72 14.74 -10.20
N GLY A 76 6.94 15.96 -10.69
CA GLY A 76 8.27 16.56 -10.76
C GLY A 76 8.77 17.12 -9.43
N PHE A 77 9.79 17.96 -9.50
CA PHE A 77 10.43 18.58 -8.33
C PHE A 77 9.50 19.47 -7.50
N GLY A 78 8.39 19.94 -8.09
CA GLY A 78 7.35 20.71 -7.38
C GLY A 78 6.57 19.94 -6.30
N ARG A 79 6.76 18.62 -6.20
CA ARG A 79 6.17 17.77 -5.15
C ARG A 79 4.64 17.83 -5.08
N ASP A 80 3.99 17.94 -6.23
CA ASP A 80 2.57 18.18 -6.35
C ASP A 80 1.84 17.01 -7.00
N GLY A 81 1.55 15.98 -6.23
CA GLY A 81 0.83 14.79 -6.67
C GLY A 81 -0.62 15.08 -7.05
N ALA A 82 -1.27 16.01 -6.34
CA ALA A 82 -2.66 16.38 -6.57
C ALA A 82 -2.85 17.05 -7.95
N GLU A 83 -2.01 18.04 -8.29
CA GLU A 83 -2.09 18.74 -9.57
C GLU A 83 -1.72 17.83 -10.75
N TYR A 84 -0.77 16.91 -10.56
CA TYR A 84 -0.47 15.87 -11.56
C TYR A 84 -1.68 14.97 -11.82
N CYS A 85 -2.34 14.52 -10.78
CA CYS A 85 -3.54 13.70 -10.91
C CYS A 85 -4.65 14.44 -11.68
N LYS A 86 -4.85 15.71 -11.35
CA LYS A 86 -5.83 16.59 -12.00
C LYS A 86 -5.49 16.85 -13.48
N ALA A 87 -4.23 17.09 -13.80
CA ALA A 87 -3.76 17.30 -15.18
C ALA A 87 -3.99 16.07 -16.07
N LEU A 88 -3.88 14.85 -15.49
CA LEU A 88 -4.05 13.59 -16.22
C LEU A 88 -5.50 13.12 -16.33
N ARG A 89 -6.46 13.81 -15.74
CA ARG A 89 -7.87 13.42 -15.72
C ARG A 89 -8.47 13.20 -17.10
N LYS A 90 -8.18 14.08 -18.05
CA LYS A 90 -8.65 13.94 -19.45
C LYS A 90 -8.13 12.65 -20.07
N LEU A 91 -6.86 12.34 -19.88
CA LEU A 91 -6.25 11.10 -20.36
C LEU A 91 -6.91 9.86 -19.70
N ALA A 92 -7.20 9.93 -18.40
CA ALA A 92 -7.90 8.86 -17.68
C ALA A 92 -9.25 8.53 -18.33
N GLU A 93 -10.07 9.56 -18.64
CA GLU A 93 -11.36 9.38 -19.27
C GLU A 93 -11.26 8.86 -20.72
N GLU A 94 -10.34 9.40 -21.51
CA GLU A 94 -10.13 8.98 -22.91
C GLU A 94 -9.68 7.52 -23.02
N ARG A 95 -8.80 7.09 -22.12
CA ARG A 95 -8.18 5.76 -22.14
C ARG A 95 -8.84 4.76 -21.20
N ASN A 96 -9.83 5.16 -20.42
CA ASN A 96 -10.48 4.36 -19.40
C ASN A 96 -9.47 3.71 -18.43
N MET A 97 -8.55 4.51 -17.88
CA MET A 97 -7.52 4.02 -16.96
C MET A 97 -7.60 4.72 -15.61
N LEU A 98 -7.30 3.99 -14.54
CA LEU A 98 -7.13 4.56 -13.20
C LEU A 98 -5.79 5.30 -13.16
N ILE A 99 -5.82 6.59 -12.85
CA ILE A 99 -4.60 7.36 -12.58
C ILE A 99 -4.31 7.33 -11.08
N VAL A 100 -3.06 7.10 -10.72
CA VAL A 100 -2.56 7.13 -9.34
C VAL A 100 -1.31 7.99 -9.28
N CYS A 101 -1.32 9.03 -8.46
CA CYS A 101 -0.20 9.95 -8.27
C CYS A 101 0.25 9.93 -6.81
N PRO A 102 1.33 9.20 -6.48
CA PRO A 102 1.94 9.26 -5.16
C PRO A 102 2.51 10.66 -4.89
N GLU A 103 2.31 11.18 -3.68
CA GLU A 103 2.89 12.44 -3.25
C GLU A 103 4.14 12.19 -2.40
N LEU A 104 5.30 12.45 -3.00
CA LEU A 104 6.60 12.32 -2.36
C LEU A 104 7.01 13.70 -1.81
N THR A 105 6.55 14.02 -0.61
CA THR A 105 6.74 15.34 0.00
C THR A 105 8.20 15.68 0.26
N GLU A 106 8.57 16.96 0.20
CA GLU A 106 9.91 17.46 0.54
C GLU A 106 10.32 17.09 1.96
N ARG A 107 9.38 17.04 2.89
CA ARG A 107 9.62 16.62 4.27
C ARG A 107 10.10 15.17 4.37
N LYS A 108 9.53 14.29 3.56
CA LYS A 108 9.86 12.84 3.57
C LYS A 108 11.06 12.51 2.68
N TYR A 109 11.21 13.24 1.59
CA TYR A 109 12.26 13.04 0.60
C TYR A 109 12.94 14.37 0.32
N PRO A 110 13.76 14.89 1.24
CA PRO A 110 14.36 16.22 1.12
C PRO A 110 15.42 16.27 0.02
N GLY A 111 15.42 17.37 -0.75
CA GLY A 111 16.41 17.60 -1.80
C GLY A 111 16.30 16.66 -3.00
N ALA A 112 17.25 16.81 -3.91
CA ALA A 112 17.34 16.02 -5.13
C ALA A 112 17.82 14.60 -4.83
N GLU A 113 18.73 14.43 -3.92
CA GLU A 113 19.37 13.17 -3.56
C GLU A 113 18.33 12.13 -3.13
N TRP A 114 17.38 12.53 -2.28
CA TRP A 114 16.35 11.62 -1.79
C TRP A 114 15.20 11.43 -2.77
N TYR A 115 14.92 12.44 -3.59
CA TYR A 115 13.79 12.39 -4.51
C TYR A 115 14.14 11.83 -5.88
N GLN A 116 15.18 12.38 -6.53
CA GLN A 116 15.56 11.99 -7.89
C GLN A 116 16.51 10.80 -7.90
N GLU A 117 17.37 10.71 -6.91
CA GLU A 117 18.40 9.67 -6.81
C GLU A 117 18.01 8.52 -5.88
N GLY A 118 16.78 8.58 -5.33
CA GLY A 118 16.21 7.49 -4.53
C GLY A 118 16.83 7.32 -3.14
N GLY A 119 17.60 8.31 -2.66
CA GLY A 119 18.30 8.23 -1.38
C GLY A 119 19.40 7.16 -1.33
N ILE A 120 19.89 6.74 -2.49
CA ILE A 120 20.92 5.71 -2.61
C ILE A 120 22.30 6.30 -2.36
N MET A 121 22.52 7.56 -2.74
CA MET A 121 23.79 8.23 -2.73
C MET A 121 23.66 9.67 -2.23
N ASP A 122 24.64 10.17 -1.50
CA ASP A 122 24.72 11.60 -1.15
C ASP A 122 25.39 12.41 -2.27
N ALA A 123 25.43 13.74 -2.09
CA ALA A 123 26.05 14.65 -3.04
C ALA A 123 27.55 14.41 -3.26
N ASP A 124 28.21 13.76 -2.31
CA ASP A 124 29.64 13.42 -2.37
C ASP A 124 29.90 12.04 -2.98
N GLY A 125 28.82 11.34 -3.38
CA GLY A 125 28.88 10.02 -4.02
C GLY A 125 28.97 8.86 -3.04
N HIS A 126 28.75 9.07 -1.76
CA HIS A 126 28.72 7.98 -0.78
C HIS A 126 27.35 7.26 -0.82
N ILE A 127 27.38 5.96 -0.81
CA ILE A 127 26.17 5.14 -0.76
C ILE A 127 25.56 5.26 0.64
N LEU A 128 24.38 5.88 0.73
CA LEU A 128 23.66 6.13 1.99
C LEU A 128 22.94 4.90 2.53
N SER A 129 22.53 4.02 1.66
CA SER A 129 21.85 2.77 2.02
C SER A 129 22.05 1.71 0.95
N LEU A 130 22.55 0.55 1.33
CA LEU A 130 22.36 -0.66 0.57
C LEU A 130 20.94 -1.13 0.85
N ILE A 131 20.00 -0.53 0.13
CA ILE A 131 18.63 -0.98 -0.14
C ILE A 131 18.12 -2.09 0.79
N HIS A 132 17.14 -1.74 1.56
CA HIS A 132 16.17 -2.71 2.04
C HIS A 132 15.20 -3.06 0.89
N ILE A 133 15.64 -3.94 0.01
CA ILE A 133 14.73 -4.66 -0.89
C ILE A 133 14.16 -5.86 -0.13
#